data_407578bfd25c3ebb8417abec064fb844
#
_entry.id   407578bfd25c3ebb8417abec064fb844
#
_cell.length_a   1.000
_cell.length_b   1.000
_cell.length_c   1.000
_cell.angle_alpha   90.00
_cell.angle_beta   90.00
_cell.angle_gamma   90.00
#
_symmetry.space_group_name_H-M   'P 1'
#
loop_
_entity.id
_entity.type
_entity.pdbx_description
1 polymer ?
#
loop_
_entity_poly.entity_id
_entity_poly.type
_entity_poly.pdbx_seq_one_letter_code
_entity_poly.pdbx_strand_id
1 'polypeptide(L)' 'MTALRRTLNLAKPDEVYNALIDAHKGLSDEQCRDFDARLILLLVNHIGDEEVIREALKAAKSP' A
#
# COMPACT_ATOMS: atom_id res chain seq x y z
N MET A 1 16.07 -15.57 -1.22
CA MET A 1 14.61 -15.66 -1.25
C MET A 1 13.98 -14.60 -0.35
N THR A 2 13.06 -13.85 -0.89
CA THR A 2 12.40 -12.78 -0.17
C THR A 2 10.97 -13.17 0.12
N ALA A 3 10.50 -12.85 1.31
CA ALA A 3 9.13 -13.14 1.67
C ALA A 3 8.40 -11.84 2.03
N LEU A 4 7.14 -11.79 1.66
CA LEU A 4 6.29 -10.69 2.07
C LEU A 4 6.13 -10.71 3.58
N ARG A 5 6.36 -9.59 4.23
CA ARG A 5 6.14 -9.49 5.67
C ARG A 5 4.65 -9.35 5.94
N ARG A 6 4.11 -10.30 6.66
CA ARG A 6 2.69 -10.32 7.00
C ARG A 6 2.43 -9.95 8.45
N THR A 7 3.50 -9.89 9.25
CA THR A 7 3.42 -9.39 10.61
C THR A 7 3.61 -7.88 10.59
N LEU A 8 3.17 -7.22 11.64
CA LEU A 8 3.27 -5.77 11.75
C LEU A 8 4.72 -5.33 11.68
N ASN A 9 5.01 -4.45 10.74
CA ASN A 9 6.36 -3.98 10.46
C ASN A 9 6.51 -2.46 10.59
N LEU A 10 5.49 -1.80 11.09
CA LEU A 10 5.50 -0.36 11.30
C LEU A 10 5.63 -0.05 12.78
N ALA A 11 6.41 0.98 13.11
CA ALA A 11 6.56 1.42 14.50
C ALA A 11 5.27 2.08 15.01
N LYS A 12 4.61 2.83 14.12
CA LYS A 12 3.39 3.56 14.47
C LYS A 12 2.31 3.35 13.41
N PRO A 13 1.72 2.14 13.37
CA PRO A 13 0.74 1.81 12.34
C PRO A 13 -0.50 2.69 12.35
N ASP A 14 -0.95 3.12 13.53
CA ASP A 14 -2.14 3.97 13.62
C ASP A 14 -1.91 5.32 12.98
N GLU A 15 -0.72 5.88 13.11
CA GLU A 15 -0.38 7.15 12.49
C GLU A 15 -0.36 7.03 10.97
N VAL A 16 0.18 5.93 10.46
CA VAL A 16 0.20 5.68 9.01
C VAL A 16 -1.22 5.50 8.48
N TYR A 17 -2.04 4.75 9.19
CA TYR A 17 -3.44 4.54 8.80
C TYR A 17 -4.19 5.88 8.74
N ASN A 18 -4.03 6.70 9.77
CA ASN A 18 -4.67 8.01 9.82
C ASN A 18 -4.18 8.92 8.69
N ALA A 19 -2.89 8.87 8.37
CA ALA A 19 -2.33 9.64 7.27
C ALA A 19 -2.96 9.23 5.93
N LEU A 20 -3.18 7.94 5.73
CA LEU A 20 -3.83 7.43 4.51
C LEU A 20 -5.26 7.93 4.40
N ILE A 21 -6.01 7.86 5.50
CA ILE A 21 -7.38 8.36 5.53
C ILE A 21 -7.43 9.85 5.25
N ASP A 22 -6.56 10.60 5.91
CA ASP A 22 -6.52 12.07 5.75
C ASP A 22 -6.17 12.47 4.33
N ALA A 23 -5.30 11.71 3.68
CA ALA A 23 -4.91 12.00 2.29
C ALA A 23 -6.08 11.85 1.33
N HIS A 24 -7.08 11.04 1.67
CA HIS A 24 -8.27 10.84 0.81
C HIS A 24 -9.37 11.85 1.06
N LYS A 25 -9.28 12.63 2.12
CA LYS A 25 -10.32 13.62 2.46
C LYS A 25 -10.42 14.68 1.38
N GLY A 26 -11.65 15.00 1.01
CA GLY A 26 -11.91 16.04 0.02
C GLY A 26 -11.73 15.61 -1.43
N LEU A 27 -11.39 14.35 -1.66
CA LEU A 27 -11.23 13.81 -3.01
C LEU A 27 -12.53 13.12 -3.45
N SER A 28 -12.84 13.24 -4.75
CA SER A 28 -13.92 12.46 -5.34
C SER A 28 -13.51 11.00 -5.45
N ASP A 29 -14.46 10.12 -5.76
CA ASP A 29 -14.16 8.70 -5.96
C ASP A 29 -13.12 8.49 -7.06
N GLU A 30 -13.26 9.23 -8.16
CA GLU A 30 -12.30 9.13 -9.25
C GLU A 30 -10.90 9.60 -8.82
N GLN A 31 -10.85 10.71 -8.08
CA GLN A 31 -9.58 11.23 -7.57
C GLN A 31 -8.94 10.26 -6.58
N CYS A 32 -9.74 9.59 -5.76
CA CYS A 32 -9.23 8.57 -4.84
C CYS A 32 -8.60 7.42 -5.59
N ARG A 33 -9.24 6.96 -6.67
CA ARG A 33 -8.68 5.88 -7.49
C ARG A 33 -7.36 6.29 -8.12
N ASP A 34 -7.28 7.51 -8.64
CA ASP A 34 -6.04 8.04 -9.24
C ASP A 34 -4.94 8.16 -8.19
N PHE A 35 -5.29 8.66 -7.02
CA PHE A 35 -4.35 8.79 -5.91
C PHE A 35 -3.81 7.43 -5.50
N ASP A 36 -4.70 6.46 -5.32
CA ASP A 36 -4.31 5.11 -4.91
C ASP A 36 -3.39 4.45 -5.94
N ALA A 37 -3.70 4.62 -7.23
CA ALA A 37 -2.87 4.05 -8.29
C ALA A 37 -1.46 4.64 -8.27
N ARG A 38 -1.35 5.95 -8.08
CA ARG A 38 -0.03 6.60 -8.00
C ARG A 38 0.73 6.18 -6.76
N LEU A 39 0.04 6.09 -5.63
CA LEU A 39 0.66 5.65 -4.37
C LEU A 39 1.21 4.24 -4.50
N ILE A 40 0.43 3.35 -5.09
CA ILE A 40 0.85 1.96 -5.30
C ILE A 40 2.13 1.92 -6.14
N LEU A 41 2.17 2.68 -7.24
CA LEU A 41 3.35 2.71 -8.10
C LEU A 41 4.58 3.25 -7.38
N LEU A 42 4.41 4.29 -6.58
CA LEU A 42 5.52 4.84 -5.79
C LEU A 42 6.06 3.82 -4.80
N LEU A 43 5.17 3.12 -4.11
CA LEU A 43 5.56 2.11 -3.13
C LEU A 43 6.19 0.89 -3.79
N VAL A 44 5.63 0.46 -4.92
CA VAL A 44 6.18 -0.66 -5.70
C VAL A 44 7.61 -0.35 -6.13
N ASN A 45 7.83 0.86 -6.63
CA ASN A 45 9.16 1.26 -7.03
C ASN A 45 10.13 1.31 -5.85
N HIS A 46 9.66 1.80 -4.70
CA HIS A 46 10.49 1.86 -3.51
C HIS A 46 10.86 0.46 -3.00
N ILE A 47 9.90 -0.47 -3.00
CA ILE A 47 10.15 -1.85 -2.59
C ILE A 47 11.19 -2.50 -3.52
N GLY A 48 11.02 -2.33 -4.83
CA GLY A 48 12.00 -2.78 -5.81
C GLY A 48 12.24 -4.29 -5.88
N ASP A 49 11.35 -5.08 -5.31
CA ASP A 49 11.48 -6.54 -5.28
C ASP A 49 10.22 -7.15 -5.90
N GLU A 50 10.37 -7.69 -7.10
CA GLU A 50 9.24 -8.23 -7.86
C GLU A 50 8.55 -9.40 -7.18
N GLU A 51 9.30 -10.25 -6.49
CA GLU A 51 8.72 -11.38 -5.78
C GLU A 51 7.82 -10.93 -4.63
N VAL A 52 8.29 -9.97 -3.86
CA VAL A 52 7.51 -9.40 -2.76
C VAL A 52 6.22 -8.77 -3.28
N ILE A 53 6.33 -8.04 -4.39
CA ILE A 53 5.17 -7.39 -4.99
C ILE A 53 4.16 -8.42 -5.48
N ARG A 54 4.62 -9.50 -6.12
CA ARG A 54 3.73 -10.57 -6.58
C ARG A 54 3.02 -11.25 -5.42
N GLU A 55 3.74 -11.48 -4.33
CA GLU A 55 3.15 -12.05 -3.12
C GLU A 55 2.09 -11.12 -2.51
N ALA A 56 2.37 -9.82 -2.52
CA ALA A 56 1.42 -8.83 -2.02
C ALA A 56 0.14 -8.80 -2.87
N LEU A 57 0.28 -8.88 -4.18
CA LEU A 57 -0.86 -8.93 -5.09
C LEU A 57 -1.73 -10.14 -4.80
N LYS A 58 -1.10 -11.27 -4.57
CA LYS A 58 -1.80 -12.52 -4.24
C LYS A 58 -2.54 -12.40 -2.93
N ALA A 59 -1.85 -11.89 -1.91
CA ALA A 59 -2.44 -11.71 -0.58
C ALA A 59 -3.61 -10.74 -0.60
N ALA A 60 -3.53 -9.70 -1.42
CA ALA A 60 -4.60 -8.70 -1.52
C ALA A 60 -5.86 -9.28 -2.15
N LYS A 61 -5.74 -10.32 -2.98
CA LYS A 61 -6.89 -10.99 -3.58
C LYS A 61 -7.57 -11.97 -2.63
N SER A 62 -6.87 -12.41 -1.61
CA SER A 62 -7.36 -13.43 -0.66
C SER A 62 -7.32 -12.86 0.75
N PRO A 63 -8.23 -11.96 1.08
CA PRO A 63 -8.26 -11.34 2.41
C PRO A 63 -8.63 -12.32 3.52
#